data_e39ccf91213bbf87b023ffac1f5ed422
#
_entry.id   e39ccf91213bbf87b023ffac1f5ed422
#
_cell.length_a   1.000
_cell.length_b   1.000
_cell.length_c   1.000
_cell.angle_alpha   90.00
_cell.angle_beta   90.00
_cell.angle_gamma   90.00
#
_symmetry.space_group_name_H-M   'P 1'
#
loop_
_entity.id
_entity.type
_entity.pdbx_description
1 polymer ?
#
loop_
_entity_poly.entity_id
_entity_poly.type
_entity_poly.pdbx_seq_one_letter_code
_entity_poly.pdbx_strand_id
1 'polypeptide(L)' 'VEEQQLILEDLKAIDRLLGKLSTKARAAFLYNRLDGLGHAEIAQKLGVSVPRVRQYLAQGIRQCYIALYGEPT' A
#
# COMPACT_ATOMS: atom_id res chain seq x y z
N VAL A 1 -25.39 -2.25 -11.68
CA VAL A 1 -24.47 -2.03 -12.79
C VAL A 1 -23.53 -0.88 -12.50
N GLU A 2 -24.09 0.25 -12.08
CA GLU A 2 -23.26 1.42 -11.75
C GLU A 2 -22.37 1.17 -10.53
N GLU A 3 -22.89 0.45 -9.53
CA GLU A 3 -22.10 0.10 -8.35
C GLU A 3 -20.92 -0.79 -8.71
N GLN A 4 -21.10 -1.74 -9.60
CA GLN A 4 -20.02 -2.62 -10.03
C GLN A 4 -18.94 -1.86 -10.79
N GLN A 5 -19.34 -0.88 -11.61
CA GLN A 5 -18.37 -0.05 -12.31
C GLN A 5 -17.57 0.80 -11.36
N LEU A 6 -18.21 1.38 -10.33
CA LEU A 6 -17.53 2.18 -9.31
C LEU A 6 -16.53 1.34 -8.53
N ILE A 7 -16.90 0.12 -8.17
CA ILE A 7 -15.99 -0.79 -7.46
C ILE A 7 -14.79 -1.13 -8.34
N LEU A 8 -15.01 -1.41 -9.62
CA LEU A 8 -13.92 -1.72 -10.55
C LEU A 8 -13.01 -0.53 -10.75
N GLU A 9 -13.54 0.68 -10.83
CA GLU A 9 -12.74 1.89 -10.96
C GLU A 9 -11.87 2.11 -9.73
N ASP A 10 -12.44 1.89 -8.52
CA ASP A 10 -11.69 1.99 -7.28
C ASP A 10 -10.55 0.98 -7.22
N LEU A 11 -10.82 -0.27 -7.66
CA LEU A 11 -9.80 -1.31 -7.70
C LEU A 11 -8.68 -0.97 -8.68
N LYS A 12 -9.03 -0.41 -9.84
CA LYS A 12 -8.03 0.02 -10.82
C LYS A 12 -7.18 1.17 -10.29
N ALA A 13 -7.81 2.10 -9.57
CA ALA A 13 -7.07 3.22 -8.96
C ALA A 13 -6.10 2.72 -7.91
N ILE A 14 -6.54 1.78 -7.05
CA ILE A 14 -5.68 1.17 -6.04
C ILE A 14 -4.54 0.40 -6.70
N ASP A 15 -4.85 -0.35 -7.74
CA ASP A 15 -3.84 -1.13 -8.46
C ASP A 15 -2.77 -0.22 -9.07
N ARG A 16 -3.16 0.88 -9.68
CA ARG A 16 -2.21 1.85 -10.22
C ARG A 16 -1.36 2.48 -9.11
N LEU A 17 -1.99 2.81 -7.99
CA LEU A 17 -1.31 3.36 -6.83
C LEU A 17 -0.26 2.39 -6.31
N LEU A 18 -0.66 1.14 -6.07
CA LEU A 18 0.21 0.11 -5.51
C LEU A 18 1.28 -0.33 -6.50
N GLY A 19 1.02 -0.19 -7.80
CA GLY A 19 1.99 -0.50 -8.85
C GLY A 19 3.23 0.35 -8.82
N LYS A 20 3.18 1.52 -8.18
CA LYS A 20 4.34 2.40 -8.02
C LYS A 20 5.25 1.96 -6.86
N LEU A 21 4.78 1.04 -6.05
CA LEU A 21 5.56 0.51 -4.93
C LEU A 21 6.33 -0.73 -5.35
N SER A 22 7.48 -0.98 -4.70
CA SER A 22 8.17 -2.26 -4.88
C SER A 22 7.27 -3.40 -4.42
N THR A 23 7.58 -4.62 -4.86
CA THR A 23 6.79 -5.79 -4.50
C THR A 23 6.68 -5.95 -2.98
N LYS A 24 7.80 -5.78 -2.27
CA LYS A 24 7.80 -5.91 -0.81
C LYS A 24 7.07 -4.76 -0.13
N ALA A 25 7.21 -3.53 -0.63
CA ALA A 25 6.50 -2.39 -0.06
C ALA A 25 4.99 -2.55 -0.23
N ARG A 26 4.55 -3.02 -1.41
CA ARG A 26 3.15 -3.30 -1.66
C ARG A 26 2.62 -4.38 -0.71
N ALA A 27 3.36 -5.48 -0.56
CA ALA A 27 2.97 -6.57 0.32
C ALA A 27 2.87 -6.08 1.77
N ALA A 28 3.85 -5.31 2.24
CA ALA A 28 3.84 -4.76 3.59
C ALA A 28 2.61 -3.89 3.83
N PHE A 29 2.31 -3.01 2.87
CA PHE A 29 1.17 -2.11 2.97
C PHE A 29 -0.14 -2.89 3.03
N LEU A 30 -0.31 -3.90 2.18
CA LEU A 30 -1.52 -4.71 2.16
C LEU A 30 -1.66 -5.55 3.44
N TYR A 31 -0.58 -6.17 3.93
CA TYR A 31 -0.61 -6.91 5.19
C TYR A 31 -1.06 -6.03 6.35
N ASN A 32 -0.59 -4.80 6.38
CA ASN A 32 -0.94 -3.88 7.46
C ASN A 32 -2.40 -3.41 7.33
N ARG A 33 -2.83 -3.02 6.13
CA ARG A 33 -4.15 -2.41 5.94
C ARG A 33 -5.29 -3.41 5.84
N LEU A 34 -5.07 -4.53 5.19
CA LEU A 34 -6.12 -5.54 4.98
C LEU A 34 -6.12 -6.59 6.09
N ASP A 35 -4.95 -7.08 6.46
CA ASP A 35 -4.84 -8.17 7.44
C ASP A 35 -4.60 -7.65 8.86
N GLY A 36 -4.36 -6.37 9.03
CA GLY A 36 -4.15 -5.76 10.34
C GLY A 36 -2.88 -6.22 11.05
N LEU A 37 -1.88 -6.70 10.30
CA LEU A 37 -0.65 -7.20 10.90
C LEU A 37 0.22 -6.07 11.43
N GLY A 38 0.90 -6.35 12.54
CA GLY A 38 1.87 -5.41 13.11
C GLY A 38 3.21 -5.47 12.38
N HIS A 39 4.08 -4.50 12.68
CA HIS A 39 5.37 -4.37 11.99
C HIS A 39 6.24 -5.61 12.15
N ALA A 40 6.29 -6.20 13.34
CA ALA A 40 7.10 -7.38 13.59
C ALA A 40 6.62 -8.59 12.79
N GLU A 41 5.30 -8.77 12.69
CA GLU A 41 4.72 -9.86 11.93
C GLU A 41 5.00 -9.71 10.43
N ILE A 42 4.87 -8.48 9.93
CA ILE A 42 5.15 -8.19 8.52
C ILE A 42 6.64 -8.43 8.23
N ALA A 43 7.52 -7.99 9.13
CA ALA A 43 8.96 -8.19 8.99
C ALA A 43 9.27 -9.67 8.85
N GLN A 44 8.65 -10.50 9.67
CA GLN A 44 8.82 -11.94 9.64
C GLN A 44 8.35 -12.54 8.32
N LYS A 45 7.18 -12.13 7.85
CA LYS A 45 6.61 -12.65 6.60
C LYS A 45 7.44 -12.27 5.38
N LEU A 46 8.01 -11.07 5.38
CA LEU A 46 8.78 -10.57 4.25
C LEU A 46 10.27 -10.87 4.34
N GLY A 47 10.73 -11.35 5.48
CA GLY A 47 12.15 -11.61 5.68
C GLY A 47 12.99 -10.34 5.70
N VAL A 48 12.47 -9.28 6.30
CA VAL A 48 13.13 -7.97 6.40
C VAL A 48 13.12 -7.49 7.85
N SER A 49 13.85 -6.41 8.12
CA SER A 49 13.87 -5.81 9.46
C SER A 49 12.61 -4.97 9.70
N VAL A 50 12.31 -4.72 10.98
CA VAL A 50 11.19 -3.85 11.36
C VAL A 50 11.38 -2.43 10.82
N PRO A 51 12.57 -1.80 10.91
CA PRO A 51 12.76 -0.49 10.28
C PRO A 51 12.48 -0.48 8.79
N ARG A 52 12.80 -1.57 8.09
CA ARG A 52 12.49 -1.68 6.66
C ARG A 52 10.98 -1.72 6.43
N VAL A 53 10.23 -2.42 7.28
CA VAL A 53 8.77 -2.43 7.20
C VAL A 53 8.22 -1.01 7.37
N ARG A 54 8.75 -0.24 8.31
CA ARG A 54 8.34 1.15 8.50
C ARG A 54 8.55 1.98 7.24
N GLN A 55 9.69 1.78 6.57
CA GLN A 55 9.97 2.46 5.30
C GLN A 55 8.96 2.09 4.22
N TYR A 56 8.64 0.80 4.10
CA TYR A 56 7.66 0.33 3.13
C TYR A 56 6.28 0.92 3.38
N LEU A 57 5.85 0.96 4.65
CA LEU A 57 4.56 1.54 5.00
C LEU A 57 4.53 3.04 4.75
N ALA A 58 5.63 3.75 5.03
CA ALA A 58 5.74 5.16 4.73
C ALA A 58 5.64 5.43 3.23
N GLN A 59 6.26 4.59 2.40
CA GLN A 59 6.13 4.69 0.95
C GLN A 59 4.68 4.52 0.50
N GLY A 60 3.97 3.55 1.08
CA GLY A 60 2.57 3.32 0.77
C GLY A 60 1.70 4.52 1.12
N ILE A 61 1.89 5.09 2.30
CA ILE A 61 1.15 6.27 2.75
C ILE A 61 1.46 7.46 1.85
N ARG A 62 2.72 7.65 1.48
CA ARG A 62 3.12 8.74 0.59
C ARG A 62 2.44 8.63 -0.77
N GLN A 63 2.40 7.43 -1.34
CA GLN A 63 1.72 7.23 -2.63
C GLN A 63 0.22 7.47 -2.52
N CYS A 64 -0.39 7.09 -1.41
CA CYS A 64 -1.79 7.41 -1.17
C CYS A 64 -2.02 8.91 -1.10
N TYR A 65 -1.14 9.63 -0.42
CA TYR A 65 -1.23 11.09 -0.31
C TYR A 65 -1.12 11.74 -1.70
N ILE A 66 -0.15 11.29 -2.49
CA ILE A 66 0.05 11.82 -3.84
C ILE A 66 -1.17 11.56 -4.71
N ALA A 67 -1.76 10.37 -4.61
CA ALA A 67 -2.95 10.01 -5.38
C ALA A 67 -4.16 10.88 -5.03
N LEU A 68 -4.30 11.27 -3.76
CA LEU A 68 -5.45 12.04 -3.29
C LEU A 68 -5.25 13.55 -3.50
N TYR A 69 -4.04 14.05 -3.29
CA TYR A 69 -3.78 15.50 -3.22
C TYR A 69 -2.78 16.00 -4.26
N GLY A 70 -2.16 15.11 -5.02
CA GLY A 70 -1.12 15.46 -5.96
C GLY A 70 0.24 15.59 -5.29
N GLU A 71 1.29 15.72 -6.13
CA GLU A 71 2.65 15.84 -5.62
C GLU A 71 2.87 17.20 -4.95
N PRO A 72 3.59 17.23 -3.82
CA PRO A 72 3.95 18.50 -3.19
C PRO A 72 4.91 19.29 -4.10
N THR A 73 4.65 20.58 -4.23
CA THR A 73 5.49 21.48 -5.03
C THR A 73 6.50 22.20 -4.16
#